data_65af420cd269fe688305ff415ac505cf
#
_entry.id   65af420cd269fe688305ff415ac505cf
#
_cell.length_a   1.000
_cell.length_b   1.000
_cell.length_c   1.000
_cell.angle_alpha   90.00
_cell.angle_beta   90.00
_cell.angle_gamma   90.00
#
_symmetry.space_group_name_H-M   'P 1'
#
loop_
_entity.id
_entity.type
_entity.pdbx_description
1 polymer ?
#
loop_
_entity_poly.entity_id
_entity_poly.type
_entity_poly.pdbx_seq_one_letter_code
_entity_poly.pdbx_strand_id
1 'polypeptide(L)' 'MELKIVVYSKSACPQCDTAKMLLKSRGMEYQEILIDDETERLAFYEKCGPAVRQMPQVFINDQRVGGVTGLQAALKQLGR' A
#
# COMPACT_ATOMS: atom_id res chain seq x y z
N MET A 1 -4.81 -16.79 11.59
CA MET A 1 -3.64 -16.45 10.76
C MET A 1 -3.51 -14.94 10.63
N GLU A 2 -2.32 -14.44 10.91
CA GLU A 2 -2.07 -13.03 10.79
C GLU A 2 -1.73 -12.67 9.35
N LEU A 3 -2.24 -11.53 8.91
CA LEU A 3 -1.91 -10.99 7.61
C LEU A 3 -0.70 -10.07 7.75
N LYS A 4 0.26 -10.23 6.86
CA LYS A 4 1.39 -9.31 6.79
C LYS A 4 1.03 -8.21 5.79
N ILE A 5 0.82 -6.99 6.29
CA ILE A 5 0.41 -5.87 5.46
C ILE A 5 1.52 -4.83 5.48
N VAL A 6 1.98 -4.44 4.30
CA VAL A 6 3.00 -3.40 4.13
C VAL A 6 2.45 -2.32 3.23
N VAL A 7 2.53 -1.07 3.68
CA VAL A 7 2.08 0.09 2.92
C VAL A 7 3.30 0.91 2.56
N TYR A 8 3.59 0.99 1.27
CA TYR A 8 4.64 1.89 0.77
C TYR A 8 3.99 3.23 0.47
N SER A 9 4.54 4.30 1.06
CA SER A 9 3.94 5.62 0.96
C SER A 9 5.02 6.69 0.74
N LYS A 10 4.57 7.93 0.58
CA LYS A 10 5.45 9.09 0.51
C LYS A 10 4.80 10.22 1.30
N SER A 11 5.60 11.25 1.61
CA SER A 11 5.09 12.44 2.29
C SER A 11 4.09 13.18 1.39
N ALA A 12 3.18 13.94 2.00
CA ALA A 12 2.18 14.74 1.30
C ALA A 12 1.37 13.93 0.30
N CYS A 13 0.93 12.75 0.70
CA CYS A 13 0.16 11.85 -0.15
C CYS A 13 -1.20 11.58 0.49
N PRO A 14 -2.26 12.29 0.04
CA PRO A 14 -3.60 12.08 0.62
C PRO A 14 -4.11 10.65 0.45
N GLN A 15 -3.81 10.01 -0.68
CA GLN A 15 -4.23 8.63 -0.92
C GLN A 15 -3.50 7.65 0.00
N CYS A 16 -2.25 7.93 0.33
CA CYS A 16 -1.53 7.12 1.30
C CYS A 16 -2.19 7.20 2.68
N ASP A 17 -2.60 8.40 3.07
CA ASP A 17 -3.32 8.58 4.32
C ASP A 17 -4.65 7.84 4.30
N THR A 18 -5.36 7.88 3.20
CA THR A 18 -6.62 7.17 3.04
C THR A 18 -6.42 5.66 3.20
N ALA A 19 -5.38 5.09 2.60
CA ALA A 19 -5.10 3.67 2.72
C ALA A 19 -4.82 3.29 4.17
N LYS A 20 -4.02 4.10 4.87
CA LYS A 20 -3.71 3.84 6.28
C LYS A 20 -4.94 3.96 7.16
N MET A 21 -5.78 4.97 6.92
CA MET A 21 -7.02 5.14 7.66
C MET A 21 -7.96 3.97 7.45
N LEU A 22 -8.04 3.47 6.23
CA LEU A 22 -8.88 2.32 5.92
C LEU A 22 -8.45 1.09 6.73
N LEU A 23 -7.14 0.82 6.77
CA LEU A 23 -6.62 -0.30 7.55
C LEU A 23 -6.89 -0.12 9.05
N LYS A 24 -6.68 1.08 9.57
CA LYS A 24 -6.95 1.36 10.98
C LYS A 24 -8.41 1.17 11.32
N SER A 25 -9.31 1.61 10.44
CA SER A 25 -10.75 1.50 10.67
C SER A 25 -11.22 0.05 10.70
N ARG A 26 -10.45 -0.85 10.08
CA ARG A 26 -10.74 -2.29 10.08
C ARG A 26 -9.99 -3.02 11.19
N GLY A 27 -9.30 -2.30 12.07
CA GLY A 27 -8.53 -2.91 13.15
C GLY A 27 -7.35 -3.74 12.70
N MET A 28 -6.80 -3.44 11.54
CA MET A 28 -5.70 -4.21 10.95
C MET A 28 -4.37 -3.52 11.18
N GLU A 29 -3.39 -4.30 11.62
CA GLU A 29 -2.02 -3.81 11.77
C GLU A 29 -1.31 -3.83 10.44
N TYR A 30 -0.41 -2.86 10.25
CA TYR A 30 0.38 -2.78 9.03
C TYR A 30 1.73 -2.12 9.33
N GLN A 31 2.67 -2.35 8.43
CA GLN A 31 3.95 -1.66 8.45
C GLN A 31 3.95 -0.60 7.35
N GLU A 32 4.38 0.60 7.68
CA GLU A 32 4.50 1.66 6.70
C GLU A 32 5.98 1.84 6.34
N ILE A 33 6.27 1.90 5.03
CA ILE A 33 7.61 2.19 4.53
C ILE A 33 7.52 3.45 3.70
N LEU A 34 8.17 4.51 4.19
CA LEU A 34 8.15 5.81 3.55
C LEU A 34 9.29 5.91 2.55
N ILE A 35 8.97 6.23 1.30
CA ILE A 35 9.96 6.40 0.24
C ILE A 35 9.80 7.81 -0.35
N ASP A 36 10.54 8.76 0.23
CA ASP A 36 10.48 10.15 -0.21
C ASP A 36 11.55 10.51 -1.23
N ASP A 37 12.65 9.75 -1.26
CA ASP A 37 13.69 9.98 -2.25
C ASP A 37 13.19 9.61 -3.64
N GLU A 38 13.30 10.53 -4.59
CA GLU A 38 12.77 10.32 -5.92
C GLU A 38 13.43 9.16 -6.65
N THR A 39 14.74 9.02 -6.53
CA THR A 39 15.46 7.94 -7.18
C THR A 39 15.03 6.58 -6.61
N GLU A 40 14.90 6.48 -5.29
CA GLU A 40 14.44 5.26 -4.65
C GLU A 40 13.00 4.94 -5.04
N ARG A 41 12.16 5.98 -5.14
CA ARG A 41 10.76 5.80 -5.50
C ARG A 41 10.62 5.28 -6.92
N LEU A 42 11.39 5.81 -7.86
CA LEU A 42 11.35 5.36 -9.24
C LEU A 42 11.81 3.91 -9.36
N ALA A 43 12.86 3.53 -8.63
CA ALA A 43 13.33 2.16 -8.60
C ALA A 43 12.27 1.22 -8.02
N PHE A 44 11.57 1.67 -6.98
CA PHE A 44 10.48 0.91 -6.40
C PHE A 44 9.34 0.70 -7.40
N TYR A 45 8.97 1.75 -8.14
CA TYR A 45 7.92 1.63 -9.15
C TYR A 45 8.27 0.60 -10.22
N GLU A 46 9.52 0.57 -10.64
CA GLU A 46 9.95 -0.42 -11.62
C GLU A 46 9.80 -1.85 -11.10
N LYS A 47 10.08 -2.06 -9.83
CA LYS A 47 9.89 -3.38 -9.21
C LYS A 47 8.43 -3.78 -9.14
N CYS A 48 7.53 -2.82 -8.95
CA CYS A 48 6.11 -3.09 -8.87
C CYS A 48 5.51 -3.44 -10.22
N GLY A 49 6.03 -2.85 -11.29
CA GLY A 49 5.54 -3.13 -12.63
C GLY A 49 5.72 -1.95 -13.56
N PRO A 50 5.68 -2.16 -14.88
CA PRO A 50 5.98 -1.10 -15.85
C PRO A 50 4.97 0.05 -15.84
N ALA A 51 3.75 -0.18 -15.39
CA ALA A 51 2.71 0.84 -15.36
C ALA A 51 2.55 1.50 -13.99
N VAL A 52 3.30 1.07 -12.98
CA VAL A 52 3.16 1.60 -11.63
C VAL A 52 3.94 2.91 -11.52
N ARG A 53 3.25 3.99 -11.11
CA ARG A 53 3.87 5.31 -11.02
C ARG A 53 3.33 6.13 -9.85
N GLN A 54 2.70 5.51 -8.88
CA GLN A 54 2.07 6.27 -7.81
C GLN A 54 2.09 5.52 -6.48
N MET A 55 1.97 6.27 -5.41
CA MET A 55 1.76 5.76 -4.07
C MET A 55 0.30 5.99 -3.67
N PRO A 56 -0.25 5.23 -2.75
CA PRO A 56 0.38 4.15 -2.01
C PRO A 56 0.46 2.87 -2.83
N GLN A 57 1.38 1.98 -2.43
CA GLN A 57 1.40 0.61 -2.94
C GLN A 57 1.32 -0.31 -1.74
N VAL A 58 0.30 -1.14 -1.71
CA VAL A 58 0.01 -2.01 -0.57
C VAL A 58 0.29 -3.46 -0.96
N PHE A 59 0.97 -4.16 -0.06
CA PHE A 59 1.25 -5.58 -0.21
C PHE A 59 0.61 -6.34 0.94
N ILE A 60 -0.07 -7.42 0.63
CA ILE A 60 -0.64 -8.33 1.65
C ILE A 60 -0.01 -9.69 1.43
N ASN A 61 0.71 -10.19 2.44
CA ASN A 61 1.44 -11.46 2.37
C ASN A 61 2.34 -11.51 1.14
N ASP A 62 3.07 -10.42 0.91
CA ASP A 62 4.03 -10.24 -0.19
C ASP A 62 3.41 -10.18 -1.58
N GLN A 63 2.08 -10.07 -1.68
CA GLN A 63 1.39 -9.88 -2.95
C GLN A 63 0.92 -8.44 -3.09
N ARG A 64 1.26 -7.81 -4.21
CA ARG A 64 0.86 -6.43 -4.46
C ARG A 64 -0.63 -6.36 -4.76
N VAL A 65 -1.35 -5.58 -3.98
CA VAL A 65 -2.77 -5.33 -4.23
C VAL A 65 -3.01 -3.97 -4.88
N GLY A 66 -2.00 -3.10 -4.87
CA GLY A 66 -2.07 -1.80 -5.51
C GLY A 66 -2.36 -0.68 -4.54
N GLY A 67 -3.08 0.34 -5.00
CA GLY A 67 -3.41 1.51 -4.20
C GLY A 67 -4.70 1.32 -3.40
N VAL A 68 -5.39 2.44 -3.13
CA VAL A 68 -6.61 2.41 -2.30
C VAL A 68 -7.66 1.49 -2.88
N THR A 69 -7.93 1.59 -4.18
CA THR A 69 -8.94 0.76 -4.83
C THR A 69 -8.61 -0.72 -4.73
N GLY A 70 -7.34 -1.08 -4.98
CA GLY A 70 -6.91 -2.47 -4.86
C GLY A 70 -6.98 -2.97 -3.43
N LEU A 71 -6.65 -2.10 -2.46
CA LEU A 71 -6.75 -2.45 -1.06
C LEU A 71 -8.20 -2.71 -0.66
N GLN A 72 -9.13 -1.84 -1.09
CA GLN A 72 -10.55 -2.04 -0.81
C GLN A 72 -11.06 -3.36 -1.35
N ALA A 73 -10.68 -3.70 -2.59
CA ALA A 73 -11.09 -4.96 -3.21
C ALA A 73 -10.52 -6.16 -2.44
N ALA A 74 -9.24 -6.08 -2.05
CA ALA A 74 -8.61 -7.16 -1.31
C ALA A 74 -9.25 -7.37 0.05
N LEU A 75 -9.55 -6.29 0.78
CA LEU A 75 -10.20 -6.39 2.09
C LEU A 75 -11.59 -6.99 1.96
N LYS A 76 -12.32 -6.63 0.92
CA LYS A 76 -13.63 -7.20 0.67
C LYS A 76 -13.55 -8.70 0.45
N GLN A 77 -12.57 -9.17 -0.33
CA GLN A 77 -12.38 -10.58 -0.58
C GLN A 77 -12.00 -11.34 0.68
N LEU A 78 -11.28 -10.70 1.59
CA LEU A 78 -10.89 -11.30 2.85
C LEU A 78 -12.01 -11.28 3.89
N GLY A 79 -13.14 -10.65 3.60
CA GLY A 79 -14.24 -10.54 4.52
C GLY A 79 -13.99 -9.57 5.67
N ARG A 80 -13.16 -8.58 5.45
CA ARG A 80 -12.76 -7.65 6.50
C ARG A 80 -13.48 -6.31 6.39
#